data_c4b91ea537e39958027c53d816e2f3c0
#
_entry.id   c4b91ea537e39958027c53d816e2f3c0
#
_cell.length_a   1.000
_cell.length_b   1.000
_cell.length_c   1.000
_cell.angle_alpha   90.00
_cell.angle_beta   90.00
_cell.angle_gamma   90.00
#
_symmetry.space_group_name_H-M   'P 1'
#
loop_
_entity.id
_entity.type
_entity.pdbx_description
1 polymer ?
#
loop_
_entity_poly.entity_id
_entity_poly.type
_entity_poly.pdbx_seq_one_letter_code
_entity_poly.pdbx_strand_id
1 'polypeptide(L)'
;MKIAIVGTGYVGLVTGTCFSEMGIDVTCVDVQDSKIEKLKKGIIPIYEPGLEDMVHRNYTAGRLKFTTDLKECLDDVEVVFSAVGTPPDEDGSADLKYVLEVARTIGCNMNKYVLVVTKSTVPVGTAQKVKSAIQEELDKRNVKIEFDVASNPEFLKEGDAVDDFMKPDRVVVGVESEKAKAIMERLYKPFMMNNYRLIFTDIPSAEMIKYAANSMLATRISFMNDIANLCELVGADVNMVRKGIGADSRIGSKFLYPGCGYGGSCFPKDVKALIKTAEKNGYPMRVLKAVEEVNEKQKSILFEKLLKHYNGDLKGKQIALWGLAFKPETDDMREAPALVLIDKLIEAGASVKVYDPIAMDECKRRIGDKVVYATDMYDAVLDADALLLVTEWKEFRMPSCGVLKKTMKKVVVIDGRNIYEKSELQELEIVYACIGR
;
A
#
# COMPACT_ATOMS: atom_id res chain seq x y z
N MET A 1 -13.15 6.77 -26.44
CA MET A 1 -13.11 7.66 -25.25
C MET A 1 -11.65 8.00 -25.01
N LYS A 2 -11.35 9.27 -24.76
CA LYS A 2 -9.99 9.72 -24.36
C LYS A 2 -10.03 10.21 -22.93
N ILE A 3 -9.05 9.82 -22.12
CA ILE A 3 -8.96 10.21 -20.70
C ILE A 3 -7.53 10.67 -20.35
N ALA A 4 -7.41 11.51 -19.34
CA ALA A 4 -6.13 11.86 -18.73
C ALA A 4 -6.04 11.32 -17.31
N ILE A 5 -4.84 10.87 -16.90
CA ILE A 5 -4.54 10.47 -15.53
C ILE A 5 -3.40 11.37 -15.02
N VAL A 6 -3.67 12.20 -14.05
CA VAL A 6 -2.69 13.11 -13.45
C VAL A 6 -2.08 12.45 -12.22
N GLY A 7 -0.76 12.29 -12.24
CA GLY A 7 0.03 11.51 -11.29
C GLY A 7 0.36 10.13 -11.86
N THR A 8 1.66 9.83 -12.03
CA THR A 8 2.19 8.53 -12.48
C THR A 8 2.86 7.77 -11.34
N GLY A 9 2.31 7.92 -10.13
CA GLY A 9 2.60 7.05 -9.00
C GLY A 9 1.94 5.68 -9.20
N TYR A 10 1.97 4.87 -8.16
CA TYR A 10 1.45 3.51 -8.19
C TYR A 10 0.01 3.45 -8.74
N VAL A 11 -0.90 4.19 -8.12
CA VAL A 11 -2.32 4.20 -8.49
C VAL A 11 -2.54 4.72 -9.92
N GLY A 12 -1.91 5.84 -10.26
CA GLY A 12 -2.14 6.48 -11.56
C GLY A 12 -1.57 5.68 -12.72
N LEU A 13 -0.36 5.14 -12.59
CA LEU A 13 0.26 4.36 -13.66
C LEU A 13 -0.49 3.04 -13.90
N VAL A 14 -0.85 2.31 -12.85
CA VAL A 14 -1.66 1.08 -12.97
C VAL A 14 -3.02 1.40 -13.59
N THR A 15 -3.70 2.43 -13.08
CA THR A 15 -5.02 2.85 -13.61
C THR A 15 -4.96 3.19 -15.09
N GLY A 16 -4.00 4.03 -15.49
CA GLY A 16 -3.86 4.46 -16.88
C GLY A 16 -3.52 3.31 -17.82
N THR A 17 -2.61 2.44 -17.37
CA THR A 17 -2.19 1.27 -18.14
C THR A 17 -3.34 0.27 -18.31
N CYS A 18 -4.10 -0.04 -17.27
CA CYS A 18 -5.22 -0.96 -17.33
C CYS A 18 -6.38 -0.40 -18.19
N PHE A 19 -6.67 0.90 -18.12
CA PHE A 19 -7.64 1.50 -19.05
C PHE A 19 -7.18 1.42 -20.51
N SER A 20 -5.89 1.67 -20.77
CA SER A 20 -5.36 1.57 -22.14
C SER A 20 -5.36 0.14 -22.67
N GLU A 21 -5.18 -0.86 -21.80
CA GLU A 21 -5.30 -2.28 -22.16
C GLU A 21 -6.71 -2.66 -22.64
N MET A 22 -7.73 -1.99 -22.10
CA MET A 22 -9.12 -2.16 -22.53
C MET A 22 -9.49 -1.32 -23.77
N GLY A 23 -8.51 -0.72 -24.44
CA GLY A 23 -8.70 0.01 -25.71
C GLY A 23 -9.09 1.48 -25.53
N ILE A 24 -8.92 2.05 -24.35
CA ILE A 24 -9.16 3.48 -24.09
C ILE A 24 -7.88 4.26 -24.41
N ASP A 25 -7.99 5.42 -25.05
CA ASP A 25 -6.87 6.32 -25.28
C ASP A 25 -6.56 7.07 -23.97
N VAL A 26 -5.39 6.82 -23.38
CA VAL A 26 -4.99 7.35 -22.09
C VAL A 26 -3.74 8.22 -22.23
N THR A 27 -3.78 9.42 -21.65
CA THR A 27 -2.60 10.24 -21.44
C THR A 27 -2.29 10.33 -19.95
N CYS A 28 -1.17 9.77 -19.52
CA CYS A 28 -0.67 9.90 -18.17
C CYS A 28 0.20 11.16 -18.05
N VAL A 29 -0.08 11.98 -17.06
CA VAL A 29 0.56 13.28 -16.83
C VAL A 29 1.29 13.27 -15.49
N ASP A 30 2.54 13.70 -15.44
CA ASP A 30 3.28 13.87 -14.17
C ASP A 30 4.23 15.07 -14.31
N VAL A 31 4.31 15.90 -13.29
CA VAL A 31 5.16 17.11 -13.30
C VAL A 31 6.66 16.82 -13.28
N GLN A 32 7.07 15.58 -13.05
CA GLN A 32 8.47 15.18 -12.98
C GLN A 32 9.01 14.74 -14.36
N ASP A 33 9.75 15.63 -15.04
CA ASP A 33 10.34 15.33 -16.36
C ASP A 33 11.13 14.03 -16.39
N SER A 34 11.99 13.81 -15.37
CA SER A 34 12.84 12.62 -15.30
C SER A 34 12.03 11.31 -15.24
N LYS A 35 10.85 11.36 -14.64
CA LYS A 35 9.95 10.21 -14.53
C LYS A 35 9.24 9.93 -15.85
N ILE A 36 8.74 10.98 -16.50
CA ILE A 36 8.10 10.89 -17.81
C ILE A 36 9.10 10.39 -18.87
N GLU A 37 10.34 10.89 -18.86
CA GLU A 37 11.38 10.42 -19.77
C GLU A 37 11.76 8.95 -19.56
N LYS A 38 11.77 8.46 -18.31
CA LYS A 38 11.95 7.02 -18.01
C LYS A 38 10.79 6.21 -18.56
N LEU A 39 9.55 6.63 -18.31
CA LEU A 39 8.35 5.94 -18.80
C LEU A 39 8.29 5.87 -20.34
N LYS A 40 8.65 6.96 -21.05
CA LYS A 40 8.78 6.97 -22.52
C LYS A 40 9.85 5.98 -23.04
N LYS A 41 10.87 5.68 -22.23
CA LYS A 41 11.91 4.68 -22.53
C LYS A 41 11.53 3.26 -22.08
N GLY A 42 10.34 3.05 -21.53
CA GLY A 42 9.89 1.77 -21.01
C GLY A 42 10.42 1.41 -19.63
N ILE A 43 11.08 2.36 -18.93
CA ILE A 43 11.59 2.15 -17.56
C ILE A 43 10.49 2.49 -16.57
N ILE A 44 9.96 1.48 -15.89
CA ILE A 44 8.85 1.64 -14.96
C ILE A 44 9.38 2.00 -13.56
N PRO A 45 8.89 3.11 -12.93
CA PRO A 45 9.43 3.59 -11.67
C PRO A 45 8.88 2.88 -10.42
N ILE A 46 8.10 1.84 -10.60
CA ILE A 46 7.47 1.04 -9.52
C ILE A 46 7.59 -0.44 -9.84
N TYR A 47 7.69 -1.27 -8.80
CA TYR A 47 7.61 -2.71 -8.96
C TYR A 47 6.14 -3.17 -8.85
N GLU A 48 5.61 -3.74 -9.92
CA GLU A 48 4.28 -4.37 -9.95
C GLU A 48 4.28 -5.48 -11.01
N PRO A 49 3.98 -6.74 -10.61
CA PRO A 49 3.96 -7.86 -11.54
C PRO A 49 3.05 -7.62 -12.76
N GLY A 50 3.60 -7.84 -13.96
CA GLY A 50 2.87 -7.72 -15.22
C GLY A 50 2.63 -6.29 -15.73
N LEU A 51 2.97 -5.25 -14.97
CA LEU A 51 2.74 -3.87 -15.38
C LEU A 51 3.68 -3.43 -16.51
N GLU A 52 4.97 -3.80 -16.45
CA GLU A 52 5.97 -3.37 -17.42
C GLU A 52 5.61 -3.80 -18.84
N ASP A 53 5.29 -5.08 -19.04
CA ASP A 53 4.87 -5.60 -20.34
C ASP A 53 3.60 -4.92 -20.85
N MET A 54 2.66 -4.63 -19.95
CA MET A 54 1.40 -3.97 -20.29
C MET A 54 1.61 -2.50 -20.69
N VAL A 55 2.48 -1.77 -20.00
CA VAL A 55 2.89 -0.41 -20.38
C VAL A 55 3.53 -0.41 -21.76
N HIS A 56 4.51 -1.29 -21.98
CA HIS A 56 5.27 -1.35 -23.23
C HIS A 56 4.37 -1.59 -24.44
N ARG A 57 3.48 -2.61 -24.37
CA ARG A 57 2.59 -2.92 -25.51
C ARG A 57 1.56 -1.82 -25.79
N ASN A 58 1.03 -1.15 -24.75
CA ASN A 58 0.05 -0.07 -24.94
C ASN A 58 0.70 1.24 -25.38
N TYR A 59 1.91 1.54 -24.92
CA TYR A 59 2.69 2.67 -25.39
C TYR A 59 3.05 2.49 -26.88
N THR A 60 3.55 1.33 -27.26
CA THR A 60 3.89 1.00 -28.67
C THR A 60 2.66 1.04 -29.57
N ALA A 61 1.50 0.61 -29.08
CA ALA A 61 0.22 0.68 -29.79
C ALA A 61 -0.38 2.10 -29.87
N GLY A 62 0.23 3.08 -29.23
CA GLY A 62 -0.21 4.49 -29.22
C GLY A 62 -1.44 4.79 -28.38
N ARG A 63 -1.95 3.80 -27.60
CA ARG A 63 -3.10 3.97 -26.70
C ARG A 63 -2.70 4.59 -25.34
N LEU A 64 -1.47 4.40 -24.90
CA LEU A 64 -0.91 4.99 -23.69
C LEU A 64 0.13 6.04 -24.06
N LYS A 65 -0.01 7.25 -23.54
CA LYS A 65 0.90 8.37 -23.76
C LYS A 65 1.36 8.95 -22.45
N PHE A 66 2.52 9.62 -22.47
CA PHE A 66 3.10 10.27 -21.30
C PHE A 66 3.50 11.71 -21.63
N THR A 67 3.10 12.66 -20.78
CA THR A 67 3.47 14.08 -20.90
C THR A 67 3.66 14.70 -19.53
N THR A 68 4.34 15.85 -19.50
CA THR A 68 4.48 16.67 -18.28
C THR A 68 3.46 17.83 -18.25
N ASP A 69 2.75 18.08 -19.33
CA ASP A 69 1.78 19.18 -19.41
C ASP A 69 0.34 18.66 -19.69
N LEU A 70 -0.54 18.83 -18.70
CA LEU A 70 -1.95 18.47 -18.82
C LEU A 70 -2.66 19.25 -19.96
N LYS A 71 -2.21 20.45 -20.29
CA LYS A 71 -2.80 21.27 -21.36
C LYS A 71 -2.79 20.57 -22.72
N GLU A 72 -1.73 19.78 -22.99
CA GLU A 72 -1.56 19.11 -24.28
C GLU A 72 -2.72 18.13 -24.61
N CYS A 73 -3.41 17.62 -23.59
CA CYS A 73 -4.49 16.65 -23.80
C CYS A 73 -5.87 17.12 -23.31
N LEU A 74 -5.96 18.25 -22.58
CA LEU A 74 -7.18 18.67 -21.89
C LEU A 74 -8.34 18.95 -22.86
N ASP A 75 -8.07 19.50 -24.04
CA ASP A 75 -9.09 19.77 -25.05
C ASP A 75 -9.61 18.49 -25.74
N ASP A 76 -8.89 17.39 -25.62
CA ASP A 76 -9.25 16.12 -26.27
C ASP A 76 -9.99 15.14 -25.34
N VAL A 77 -9.76 15.23 -24.02
CA VAL A 77 -10.26 14.26 -23.05
C VAL A 77 -11.68 14.55 -22.57
N GLU A 78 -12.41 13.49 -22.22
CA GLU A 78 -13.74 13.57 -21.60
C GLU A 78 -13.65 13.48 -20.06
N VAL A 79 -12.61 12.81 -19.56
CA VAL A 79 -12.42 12.54 -18.13
C VAL A 79 -10.97 12.82 -17.75
N VAL A 80 -10.78 13.53 -16.64
CA VAL A 80 -9.47 13.71 -16.00
C VAL A 80 -9.50 13.07 -14.62
N PHE A 81 -8.67 12.05 -14.42
CA PHE A 81 -8.44 11.46 -13.10
C PHE A 81 -7.32 12.16 -12.38
N SER A 82 -7.55 12.58 -11.15
CA SER A 82 -6.52 13.01 -10.22
C SER A 82 -6.09 11.81 -9.37
N ALA A 83 -4.89 11.30 -9.64
CA ALA A 83 -4.25 10.18 -8.94
C ALA A 83 -2.92 10.62 -8.29
N VAL A 84 -2.84 11.87 -7.87
CA VAL A 84 -1.67 12.47 -7.23
C VAL A 84 -1.54 12.03 -5.77
N GLY A 85 -0.33 12.13 -5.21
CA GLY A 85 -0.08 11.78 -3.81
C GLY A 85 -0.86 12.67 -2.84
N THR A 86 -1.30 12.07 -1.75
CA THR A 86 -1.90 12.74 -0.59
C THR A 86 -1.09 12.37 0.66
N PRO A 87 0.15 12.91 0.80
CA PRO A 87 1.00 12.58 1.94
C PRO A 87 0.33 13.05 3.24
N PRO A 88 0.73 12.48 4.39
CA PRO A 88 0.29 13.01 5.67
C PRO A 88 0.87 14.41 5.88
N ASP A 89 0.03 15.33 6.37
CA ASP A 89 0.45 16.62 6.88
C ASP A 89 1.05 16.47 8.29
N GLU A 90 1.66 17.52 8.85
CA GLU A 90 2.29 17.53 10.19
C GLU A 90 1.32 17.08 11.29
N ASP A 91 0.03 17.40 11.18
CA ASP A 91 -1.02 16.99 12.13
C ASP A 91 -1.56 15.56 11.90
N GLY A 92 -1.04 14.84 10.88
CA GLY A 92 -1.50 13.52 10.46
C GLY A 92 -2.74 13.51 9.58
N SER A 93 -3.27 14.66 9.18
CA SER A 93 -4.31 14.77 8.16
C SER A 93 -3.70 14.58 6.75
N ALA A 94 -4.55 14.37 5.74
CA ALA A 94 -4.07 14.28 4.36
C ALA A 94 -3.79 15.67 3.79
N ASP A 95 -2.59 15.89 3.23
CA ASP A 95 -2.27 17.10 2.47
C ASP A 95 -2.95 17.04 1.09
N LEU A 96 -3.80 18.04 0.82
CA LEU A 96 -4.57 18.16 -0.41
C LEU A 96 -3.94 19.10 -1.45
N LYS A 97 -2.75 19.63 -1.18
CA LYS A 97 -2.10 20.62 -2.03
C LYS A 97 -2.07 20.18 -3.49
N TYR A 98 -1.58 18.99 -3.77
CA TYR A 98 -1.46 18.50 -5.14
C TYR A 98 -2.81 18.24 -5.80
N VAL A 99 -3.81 17.76 -5.04
CA VAL A 99 -5.17 17.56 -5.55
C VAL A 99 -5.80 18.89 -5.99
N LEU A 100 -5.61 19.95 -5.19
CA LEU A 100 -6.12 21.29 -5.49
C LEU A 100 -5.31 21.99 -6.59
N GLU A 101 -4.01 21.73 -6.73
CA GLU A 101 -3.20 22.21 -7.86
C GLU A 101 -3.69 21.62 -9.19
N VAL A 102 -4.00 20.32 -9.24
CA VAL A 102 -4.62 19.69 -10.41
C VAL A 102 -5.96 20.34 -10.75
N ALA A 103 -6.81 20.55 -9.75
CA ALA A 103 -8.10 21.20 -9.92
C ALA A 103 -7.96 22.62 -10.52
N ARG A 104 -7.06 23.44 -9.98
CA ARG A 104 -6.77 24.78 -10.53
C ARG A 104 -6.23 24.71 -11.96
N THR A 105 -5.30 23.78 -12.23
CA THR A 105 -4.75 23.60 -13.58
C THR A 105 -5.84 23.27 -14.59
N ILE A 106 -6.81 22.42 -14.22
CA ILE A 106 -7.97 22.13 -15.06
C ILE A 106 -8.80 23.40 -15.26
N GLY A 107 -9.19 24.10 -14.19
CA GLY A 107 -10.00 25.32 -14.28
C GLY A 107 -9.34 26.43 -15.10
N CYS A 108 -8.01 26.58 -14.99
CA CYS A 108 -7.24 27.55 -15.79
C CYS A 108 -7.24 27.26 -17.31
N ASN A 109 -7.37 25.99 -17.71
CA ASN A 109 -7.06 25.58 -19.07
C ASN A 109 -8.21 24.90 -19.82
N MET A 110 -9.26 24.41 -19.12
CA MET A 110 -10.37 23.73 -19.79
C MET A 110 -11.16 24.70 -20.67
N ASN A 111 -11.59 24.23 -21.86
CA ASN A 111 -12.39 24.99 -22.82
C ASN A 111 -13.71 24.30 -23.17
N LYS A 112 -13.95 23.10 -22.68
CA LYS A 112 -15.16 22.32 -22.87
C LYS A 112 -15.48 21.55 -21.57
N TYR A 113 -16.64 20.91 -21.58
CA TYR A 113 -17.02 20.01 -20.48
C TYR A 113 -15.96 18.92 -20.23
N VAL A 114 -15.61 18.73 -18.98
CA VAL A 114 -14.74 17.66 -18.48
C VAL A 114 -15.33 17.11 -17.17
N LEU A 115 -15.33 15.77 -17.03
CA LEU A 115 -15.58 15.11 -15.76
C LEU A 115 -14.25 14.98 -15.01
N VAL A 116 -14.15 15.61 -13.83
CA VAL A 116 -12.96 15.56 -12.98
C VAL A 116 -13.17 14.52 -11.88
N VAL A 117 -12.34 13.48 -11.88
CA VAL A 117 -12.50 12.33 -10.97
C VAL A 117 -11.34 12.27 -9.99
N THR A 118 -11.62 12.35 -8.70
CA THR A 118 -10.62 12.09 -7.66
C THR A 118 -10.47 10.59 -7.45
N LYS A 119 -9.31 10.06 -7.79
CA LYS A 119 -8.91 8.66 -7.57
C LYS A 119 -8.06 8.49 -6.31
N SER A 120 -7.31 9.52 -5.93
CA SER A 120 -6.54 9.56 -4.69
C SER A 120 -7.44 9.36 -3.48
N THR A 121 -6.90 8.74 -2.42
CA THR A 121 -7.60 8.64 -1.14
C THR A 121 -7.57 10.00 -0.45
N VAL A 122 -8.73 10.57 -0.28
CA VAL A 122 -8.92 11.94 0.24
C VAL A 122 -9.99 12.00 1.34
N PRO A 123 -9.88 12.91 2.31
CA PRO A 123 -10.91 13.13 3.33
C PRO A 123 -12.27 13.51 2.73
N VAL A 124 -13.33 13.14 3.45
CA VAL A 124 -14.70 13.51 3.09
C VAL A 124 -14.84 15.03 2.97
N GLY A 125 -15.46 15.48 1.88
CA GLY A 125 -15.60 16.91 1.53
C GLY A 125 -14.51 17.44 0.60
N THR A 126 -13.56 16.60 0.15
CA THR A 126 -12.51 17.03 -0.77
C THR A 126 -13.08 17.35 -2.15
N ALA A 127 -14.05 16.60 -2.65
CA ALA A 127 -14.67 16.90 -3.94
C ALA A 127 -15.29 18.30 -4.01
N GLN A 128 -15.88 18.79 -2.91
CA GLN A 128 -16.38 20.16 -2.86
C GLN A 128 -15.27 21.20 -2.96
N LYS A 129 -14.10 20.94 -2.35
CA LYS A 129 -12.92 21.81 -2.49
C LYS A 129 -12.37 21.81 -3.92
N VAL A 130 -12.35 20.62 -4.55
CA VAL A 130 -11.97 20.49 -5.97
C VAL A 130 -12.92 21.29 -6.86
N LYS A 131 -14.23 21.15 -6.66
CA LYS A 131 -15.27 21.89 -7.38
C LYS A 131 -15.10 23.39 -7.24
N SER A 132 -14.89 23.87 -6.01
CA SER A 132 -14.63 25.30 -5.74
C SER A 132 -13.37 25.79 -6.41
N ALA A 133 -12.25 25.03 -6.35
CA ALA A 133 -10.99 25.44 -6.95
C ALA A 133 -11.09 25.55 -8.49
N ILE A 134 -11.82 24.67 -9.15
CA ILE A 134 -12.08 24.76 -10.58
C ILE A 134 -12.93 25.99 -10.90
N GLN A 135 -14.03 26.19 -10.15
CA GLN A 135 -14.96 27.29 -10.36
C GLN A 135 -14.26 28.65 -10.19
N GLU A 136 -13.43 28.80 -9.17
CA GLU A 136 -12.64 30.02 -8.94
C GLU A 136 -11.77 30.40 -10.14
N GLU A 137 -11.15 29.43 -10.81
CA GLU A 137 -10.33 29.69 -11.99
C GLU A 137 -11.19 30.02 -13.24
N LEU A 138 -12.34 29.40 -13.40
CA LEU A 138 -13.30 29.76 -14.46
C LEU A 138 -13.83 31.17 -14.27
N ASP A 139 -14.16 31.57 -13.03
CA ASP A 139 -14.63 32.91 -12.69
C ASP A 139 -13.54 33.98 -12.98
N LYS A 140 -12.29 33.70 -12.63
CA LYS A 140 -11.14 34.57 -12.96
C LYS A 140 -10.99 34.79 -14.48
N ARG A 141 -11.26 33.74 -15.26
CA ARG A 141 -11.24 33.78 -16.73
C ARG A 141 -12.49 34.42 -17.34
N ASN A 142 -13.53 34.69 -16.51
CA ASN A 142 -14.83 35.19 -16.93
C ASN A 142 -15.46 34.28 -18.00
N VAL A 143 -15.38 32.94 -17.84
CA VAL A 143 -15.99 31.96 -18.74
C VAL A 143 -16.98 31.08 -17.99
N LYS A 144 -18.00 30.61 -18.69
CA LYS A 144 -19.00 29.68 -18.16
C LYS A 144 -18.86 28.33 -18.90
N ILE A 145 -18.15 27.42 -18.27
CA ILE A 145 -17.95 26.08 -18.79
C ILE A 145 -18.50 25.10 -17.76
N GLU A 146 -19.39 24.22 -18.19
CA GLU A 146 -19.93 23.15 -17.35
C GLU A 146 -18.85 22.10 -17.06
N PHE A 147 -18.85 21.57 -15.87
CA PHE A 147 -18.04 20.42 -15.44
C PHE A 147 -18.75 19.67 -14.33
N ASP A 148 -18.39 18.41 -14.17
CA ASP A 148 -18.78 17.61 -13.01
C ASP A 148 -17.54 17.16 -12.24
N VAL A 149 -17.74 16.88 -10.94
CA VAL A 149 -16.76 16.20 -10.11
C VAL A 149 -17.29 14.84 -9.69
N ALA A 150 -16.39 13.88 -9.54
CA ALA A 150 -16.70 12.56 -9.03
C ALA A 150 -15.61 12.06 -8.09
N SER A 151 -15.95 11.15 -7.20
CA SER A 151 -15.00 10.39 -6.39
C SER A 151 -15.00 8.94 -6.82
N ASN A 152 -13.84 8.40 -7.15
CA ASN A 152 -13.68 7.01 -7.54
C ASN A 152 -12.47 6.41 -6.81
N PRO A 153 -12.61 6.13 -5.51
CA PRO A 153 -11.52 5.60 -4.72
C PRO A 153 -11.03 4.27 -5.28
N GLU A 154 -9.72 4.02 -5.14
CA GLU A 154 -9.09 2.78 -5.55
C GLU A 154 -9.08 1.75 -4.40
N PHE A 155 -9.02 0.46 -4.74
CA PHE A 155 -8.90 -0.65 -3.79
C PHE A 155 -7.79 -1.61 -4.23
N LEU A 156 -6.77 -1.08 -4.87
CA LEU A 156 -5.65 -1.84 -5.41
C LEU A 156 -4.72 -2.32 -4.28
N LYS A 157 -4.23 -3.52 -4.42
CA LYS A 157 -3.19 -4.08 -3.55
C LYS A 157 -1.86 -4.03 -4.29
N GLU A 158 -0.86 -3.35 -3.76
CA GLU A 158 0.50 -3.40 -4.31
C GLU A 158 0.94 -4.86 -4.48
N GLY A 159 1.54 -5.20 -5.61
CA GLY A 159 1.91 -6.56 -5.98
C GLY A 159 0.81 -7.44 -6.60
N ASP A 160 -0.43 -6.92 -6.69
CA ASP A 160 -1.60 -7.60 -7.29
C ASP A 160 -2.56 -6.58 -7.94
N ALA A 161 -2.08 -5.35 -8.16
CA ALA A 161 -2.92 -4.23 -8.53
C ALA A 161 -3.43 -4.30 -9.97
N VAL A 162 -2.65 -4.89 -10.87
CA VAL A 162 -3.07 -5.13 -12.25
C VAL A 162 -4.29 -6.07 -12.25
N ASP A 163 -4.22 -7.19 -11.54
CA ASP A 163 -5.34 -8.15 -11.45
C ASP A 163 -6.55 -7.54 -10.72
N ASP A 164 -6.32 -6.81 -9.62
CA ASP A 164 -7.39 -6.10 -8.90
C ASP A 164 -8.12 -5.07 -9.77
N PHE A 165 -7.40 -4.38 -10.66
CA PHE A 165 -8.01 -3.43 -11.58
C PHE A 165 -8.74 -4.10 -12.72
N MET A 166 -8.14 -5.14 -13.32
CA MET A 166 -8.71 -5.87 -14.45
C MET A 166 -9.92 -6.74 -14.05
N LYS A 167 -9.95 -7.23 -12.80
CA LYS A 167 -11.02 -8.08 -12.25
C LYS A 167 -11.44 -7.57 -10.86
N PRO A 168 -12.01 -6.37 -10.75
CA PRO A 168 -12.28 -5.76 -9.46
C PRO A 168 -13.36 -6.51 -8.68
N ASP A 169 -13.19 -6.64 -7.38
CA ASP A 169 -14.24 -7.08 -6.45
C ASP A 169 -15.43 -6.12 -6.45
N ARG A 170 -15.16 -4.82 -6.58
CA ARG A 170 -16.13 -3.72 -6.76
C ARG A 170 -15.42 -2.49 -7.29
N VAL A 171 -16.18 -1.64 -7.95
CA VAL A 171 -15.82 -0.25 -8.29
C VAL A 171 -16.83 0.67 -7.61
N VAL A 172 -16.36 1.62 -6.83
CA VAL A 172 -17.21 2.61 -6.16
C VAL A 172 -17.06 3.95 -6.86
N VAL A 173 -18.18 4.59 -7.17
CA VAL A 173 -18.22 5.90 -7.83
C VAL A 173 -19.23 6.79 -7.15
N GLY A 174 -18.74 7.88 -6.53
CA GLY A 174 -19.56 8.95 -6.01
C GLY A 174 -19.81 10.00 -7.10
N VAL A 175 -21.05 10.30 -7.39
CA VAL A 175 -21.47 11.28 -8.42
C VAL A 175 -22.65 12.11 -7.96
N GLU A 176 -22.82 13.32 -8.55
CA GLU A 176 -23.96 14.20 -8.30
C GLU A 176 -24.89 14.34 -9.54
N SER A 177 -24.42 13.96 -10.75
CA SER A 177 -25.19 14.12 -11.99
C SER A 177 -25.35 12.80 -12.73
N GLU A 178 -26.46 12.63 -13.44
CA GLU A 178 -26.70 11.47 -14.33
C GLU A 178 -25.71 11.46 -15.51
N LYS A 179 -25.21 12.63 -15.95
CA LYS A 179 -24.21 12.76 -17.00
C LYS A 179 -22.87 12.15 -16.54
N ALA A 180 -22.40 12.51 -15.34
CA ALA A 180 -21.19 11.94 -14.75
C ALA A 180 -21.33 10.42 -14.53
N LYS A 181 -22.50 9.97 -14.06
CA LYS A 181 -22.81 8.55 -13.86
C LYS A 181 -22.71 7.77 -15.18
N ALA A 182 -23.35 8.27 -16.24
CA ALA A 182 -23.32 7.62 -17.56
C ALA A 182 -21.91 7.53 -18.16
N ILE A 183 -21.08 8.56 -17.96
CA ILE A 183 -19.68 8.57 -18.40
C ILE A 183 -18.88 7.49 -17.64
N MET A 184 -19.00 7.43 -16.31
CA MET A 184 -18.30 6.46 -15.49
C MET A 184 -18.77 5.03 -15.75
N GLU A 185 -20.07 4.82 -15.98
CA GLU A 185 -20.61 3.52 -16.34
C GLU A 185 -20.02 3.04 -17.67
N ARG A 186 -20.00 3.90 -18.70
CA ARG A 186 -19.40 3.59 -20.00
C ARG A 186 -17.90 3.25 -19.87
N LEU A 187 -17.17 3.98 -19.03
CA LEU A 187 -15.74 3.80 -18.81
C LEU A 187 -15.42 2.44 -18.16
N TYR A 188 -16.21 2.04 -17.15
CA TYR A 188 -15.97 0.78 -16.42
C TYR A 188 -16.68 -0.43 -17.01
N LYS A 189 -17.56 -0.26 -17.98
CA LYS A 189 -18.31 -1.35 -18.63
C LYS A 189 -17.42 -2.52 -19.10
N PRO A 190 -16.25 -2.30 -19.73
CA PRO A 190 -15.39 -3.40 -20.19
C PRO A 190 -14.89 -4.32 -19.05
N PHE A 191 -14.77 -3.80 -17.83
CA PHE A 191 -14.29 -4.55 -16.65
C PHE A 191 -15.40 -5.33 -15.94
N MET A 192 -16.66 -5.14 -16.33
CA MET A 192 -17.85 -5.68 -15.67
C MET A 192 -18.51 -6.83 -16.44
N MET A 193 -17.83 -7.41 -17.45
CA MET A 193 -18.43 -8.38 -18.38
C MET A 193 -18.98 -9.65 -17.69
N ASN A 194 -18.36 -10.09 -16.60
CA ASN A 194 -18.72 -11.34 -15.93
C ASN A 194 -19.51 -11.12 -14.62
N ASN A 195 -19.48 -9.93 -14.07
CA ASN A 195 -20.18 -9.60 -12.84
C ASN A 195 -20.27 -8.08 -12.67
N TYR A 196 -21.49 -7.54 -12.64
CA TYR A 196 -21.70 -6.10 -12.49
C TYR A 196 -21.49 -5.69 -11.03
N ARG A 197 -20.33 -5.10 -10.74
CA ARG A 197 -19.91 -4.70 -9.38
C ARG A 197 -19.65 -3.18 -9.28
N LEU A 198 -20.30 -2.39 -10.10
CA LEU A 198 -20.21 -0.94 -10.08
C LEU A 198 -21.25 -0.38 -9.11
N ILE A 199 -20.79 0.27 -8.06
CA ILE A 199 -21.62 0.84 -7.00
C ILE A 199 -21.61 2.36 -7.16
N PHE A 200 -22.74 2.93 -7.50
CA PHE A 200 -22.94 4.37 -7.50
C PHE A 200 -23.49 4.84 -6.15
N THR A 201 -22.96 5.93 -5.64
CA THR A 201 -23.40 6.57 -4.40
C THR A 201 -23.16 8.08 -4.48
N ASP A 202 -23.51 8.82 -3.44
CA ASP A 202 -23.09 10.21 -3.27
C ASP A 202 -21.58 10.31 -3.05
N ILE A 203 -21.00 11.47 -3.30
CA ILE A 203 -19.56 11.68 -3.23
C ILE A 203 -19.01 11.50 -1.80
N PRO A 204 -19.61 12.09 -0.75
CA PRO A 204 -19.14 11.90 0.62
C PRO A 204 -19.09 10.43 1.05
N SER A 205 -20.10 9.64 0.67
CA SER A 205 -20.12 8.20 0.94
C SER A 205 -18.99 7.46 0.19
N ALA A 206 -18.73 7.80 -1.06
CA ALA A 206 -17.62 7.20 -1.82
C ALA A 206 -16.26 7.48 -1.18
N GLU A 207 -16.01 8.73 -0.75
CA GLU A 207 -14.80 9.13 -0.03
C GLU A 207 -14.68 8.36 1.30
N MET A 208 -15.77 8.22 2.07
CA MET A 208 -15.78 7.50 3.35
C MET A 208 -15.57 5.99 3.17
N ILE A 209 -16.13 5.35 2.15
CA ILE A 209 -16.02 3.91 1.90
C ILE A 209 -14.56 3.46 1.85
N LYS A 210 -13.68 4.24 1.23
CA LYS A 210 -12.24 3.91 1.14
C LYS A 210 -11.60 3.88 2.53
N TYR A 211 -11.80 4.91 3.32
CA TYR A 211 -11.27 4.97 4.68
C TYR A 211 -11.83 3.88 5.58
N ALA A 212 -13.14 3.65 5.52
CA ALA A 212 -13.80 2.60 6.30
C ALA A 212 -13.29 1.20 5.93
N ALA A 213 -13.11 0.92 4.64
CA ALA A 213 -12.58 -0.35 4.18
C ALA A 213 -11.15 -0.60 4.69
N ASN A 214 -10.24 0.35 4.49
CA ASN A 214 -8.86 0.21 4.94
C ASN A 214 -8.77 0.13 6.48
N SER A 215 -9.56 0.91 7.20
CA SER A 215 -9.63 0.87 8.66
C SER A 215 -10.18 -0.46 9.19
N MET A 216 -11.17 -1.06 8.52
CA MET A 216 -11.68 -2.38 8.89
C MET A 216 -10.60 -3.46 8.69
N LEU A 217 -9.85 -3.42 7.59
CA LEU A 217 -8.77 -4.38 7.35
C LEU A 217 -7.64 -4.22 8.38
N ALA A 218 -7.23 -2.99 8.69
CA ALA A 218 -6.26 -2.70 9.75
C ALA A 218 -6.75 -3.17 11.12
N THR A 219 -8.04 -2.97 11.44
CA THR A 219 -8.66 -3.44 12.69
C THR A 219 -8.56 -4.97 12.80
N ARG A 220 -8.83 -5.71 11.74
CA ARG A 220 -8.73 -7.19 11.75
C ARG A 220 -7.31 -7.66 12.03
N ILE A 221 -6.30 -7.01 11.46
CA ILE A 221 -4.89 -7.35 11.69
C ILE A 221 -4.51 -7.04 13.14
N SER A 222 -4.78 -5.82 13.64
CA SER A 222 -4.44 -5.45 15.02
C SER A 222 -5.20 -6.30 16.03
N PHE A 223 -6.48 -6.60 15.80
CA PHE A 223 -7.25 -7.51 16.64
C PHE A 223 -6.59 -8.88 16.74
N MET A 224 -6.18 -9.46 15.61
CA MET A 224 -5.51 -10.78 15.63
C MET A 224 -4.12 -10.72 16.26
N ASN A 225 -3.41 -9.62 16.14
CA ASN A 225 -2.14 -9.42 16.83
C ASN A 225 -2.33 -9.35 18.35
N ASP A 226 -3.34 -8.63 18.81
CA ASP A 226 -3.68 -8.53 20.24
C ASP A 226 -4.09 -9.89 20.81
N ILE A 227 -4.94 -10.64 20.10
CA ILE A 227 -5.30 -12.02 20.44
C ILE A 227 -4.06 -12.94 20.44
N ALA A 228 -3.14 -12.80 19.48
CA ALA A 228 -1.94 -13.61 19.43
C ALA A 228 -1.04 -13.38 20.67
N ASN A 229 -0.87 -12.12 21.06
CA ASN A 229 -0.10 -11.78 22.26
C ASN A 229 -0.75 -12.38 23.54
N LEU A 230 -2.07 -12.35 23.63
CA LEU A 230 -2.80 -13.02 24.73
C LEU A 230 -2.65 -14.55 24.68
N CYS A 231 -2.70 -15.17 23.50
CA CYS A 231 -2.52 -16.61 23.35
C CYS A 231 -1.19 -17.10 23.95
N GLU A 232 -0.11 -16.35 23.76
CA GLU A 232 1.20 -16.70 24.37
C GLU A 232 1.17 -16.70 25.90
N LEU A 233 0.37 -15.83 26.52
CA LEU A 233 0.27 -15.73 27.98
C LEU A 233 -0.60 -16.83 28.58
N VAL A 234 -1.63 -17.27 27.85
CA VAL A 234 -2.60 -18.27 28.35
C VAL A 234 -2.36 -19.68 27.80
N GLY A 235 -1.33 -19.88 26.96
CA GLY A 235 -0.98 -21.18 26.39
C GLY A 235 -1.90 -21.65 25.27
N ALA A 236 -2.59 -20.73 24.58
CA ALA A 236 -3.40 -21.03 23.38
C ALA A 236 -2.56 -20.93 22.10
N ASP A 237 -3.01 -21.58 21.01
CA ASP A 237 -2.40 -21.46 19.68
C ASP A 237 -3.24 -20.52 18.80
N VAL A 238 -2.70 -19.37 18.43
CA VAL A 238 -3.38 -18.38 17.61
C VAL A 238 -3.76 -18.91 16.22
N ASN A 239 -3.05 -19.89 15.66
CA ASN A 239 -3.42 -20.48 14.37
C ASN A 239 -4.72 -21.30 14.49
N MET A 240 -4.92 -21.98 15.62
CA MET A 240 -6.16 -22.68 15.90
C MET A 240 -7.31 -21.69 16.17
N VAL A 241 -7.04 -20.64 16.94
CA VAL A 241 -8.02 -19.55 17.16
C VAL A 241 -8.43 -18.93 15.82
N ARG A 242 -7.46 -18.57 14.97
CA ARG A 242 -7.70 -18.01 13.62
C ARG A 242 -8.55 -18.95 12.75
N LYS A 243 -8.21 -20.25 12.72
CA LYS A 243 -8.98 -21.26 11.97
C LYS A 243 -10.41 -21.35 12.50
N GLY A 244 -10.58 -21.40 13.81
CA GLY A 244 -11.87 -21.50 14.46
C GLY A 244 -12.79 -20.32 14.17
N ILE A 245 -12.34 -19.09 14.42
CA ILE A 245 -13.16 -17.90 14.16
C ILE A 245 -13.35 -17.64 12.66
N GLY A 246 -12.34 -17.95 11.85
CA GLY A 246 -12.40 -17.76 10.39
C GLY A 246 -13.35 -18.73 9.66
N ALA A 247 -13.73 -19.84 10.30
CA ALA A 247 -14.72 -20.78 9.78
C ALA A 247 -16.16 -20.24 9.88
N ASP A 248 -16.41 -19.26 10.76
CA ASP A 248 -17.70 -18.56 10.80
C ASP A 248 -17.86 -17.67 9.56
N SER A 249 -18.88 -17.92 8.75
CA SER A 249 -19.14 -17.18 7.50
C SER A 249 -19.37 -15.67 7.71
N ARG A 250 -19.82 -15.29 8.92
CA ARG A 250 -20.00 -13.87 9.30
C ARG A 250 -18.67 -13.15 9.49
N ILE A 251 -17.60 -13.87 9.81
CA ILE A 251 -16.26 -13.37 10.02
C ILE A 251 -15.40 -13.57 8.76
N GLY A 252 -15.32 -14.81 8.27
CA GLY A 252 -14.47 -15.21 7.15
C GLY A 252 -12.98 -15.19 7.50
N SER A 253 -12.14 -15.85 6.69
CA SER A 253 -10.72 -16.11 7.01
C SER A 253 -9.74 -15.01 6.59
N LYS A 254 -10.15 -14.05 5.77
CA LYS A 254 -9.25 -13.02 5.21
C LYS A 254 -8.84 -12.00 6.28
N PHE A 255 -7.57 -11.54 6.25
CA PHE A 255 -7.01 -10.55 7.17
C PHE A 255 -7.02 -10.95 8.66
N LEU A 256 -6.97 -12.25 8.96
CA LEU A 256 -6.87 -12.78 10.31
C LEU A 256 -5.49 -13.38 10.63
N TYR A 257 -4.46 -13.06 9.86
CA TYR A 257 -3.11 -13.56 10.09
C TYR A 257 -2.36 -12.64 11.06
N PRO A 258 -1.94 -13.13 12.23
CA PRO A 258 -1.09 -12.36 13.12
C PRO A 258 0.30 -12.23 12.53
N GLY A 259 1.00 -11.15 12.87
CA GLY A 259 2.33 -10.87 12.38
C GLY A 259 3.02 -9.77 13.18
N CYS A 260 4.12 -9.23 12.64
CA CYS A 260 4.89 -8.16 13.27
C CYS A 260 4.33 -6.74 13.02
N GLY A 261 3.03 -6.61 12.81
CA GLY A 261 2.36 -5.34 12.51
C GLY A 261 2.22 -5.08 11.01
N TYR A 262 1.34 -4.15 10.66
CA TYR A 262 1.17 -3.69 9.29
C TYR A 262 1.98 -2.41 9.03
N GLY A 263 2.37 -2.23 7.77
CA GLY A 263 3.02 -1.04 7.23
C GLY A 263 2.42 -0.69 5.87
N GLY A 264 3.25 -0.13 5.00
CA GLY A 264 2.88 0.32 3.66
C GLY A 264 2.30 1.71 3.63
N SER A 265 2.01 2.17 2.43
CA SER A 265 1.54 3.54 2.17
C SER A 265 0.09 3.81 2.53
N CYS A 266 -0.73 2.77 2.73
CA CYS A 266 -2.18 2.91 2.81
C CYS A 266 -2.69 2.83 4.26
N PHE A 267 -2.56 1.67 4.93
CA PHE A 267 -3.18 1.45 6.23
C PHE A 267 -2.77 2.46 7.30
N PRO A 268 -1.45 2.71 7.55
CA PRO A 268 -1.07 3.66 8.59
C PRO A 268 -1.58 5.07 8.31
N LYS A 269 -1.44 5.51 7.05
CA LYS A 269 -1.88 6.85 6.63
C LYS A 269 -3.40 7.02 6.74
N ASP A 270 -4.16 6.05 6.24
CA ASP A 270 -5.62 6.17 6.14
C ASP A 270 -6.29 6.05 7.52
N VAL A 271 -5.78 5.17 8.40
CA VAL A 271 -6.25 5.07 9.79
C VAL A 271 -6.01 6.39 10.53
N LYS A 272 -4.80 6.95 10.45
CA LYS A 272 -4.44 8.24 11.08
C LYS A 272 -5.29 9.38 10.52
N ALA A 273 -5.47 9.46 9.20
CA ALA A 273 -6.29 10.49 8.56
C ALA A 273 -7.77 10.40 8.96
N LEU A 274 -8.33 9.19 9.10
CA LEU A 274 -9.70 9.02 9.55
C LEU A 274 -9.87 9.41 11.02
N ILE A 275 -8.91 9.07 11.89
CA ILE A 275 -8.90 9.55 13.29
C ILE A 275 -8.89 11.08 13.33
N LYS A 276 -8.05 11.73 12.54
CA LYS A 276 -7.98 13.20 12.47
C LYS A 276 -9.26 13.83 11.92
N THR A 277 -9.84 13.21 10.91
CA THR A 277 -11.14 13.65 10.37
C THR A 277 -12.23 13.58 11.45
N ALA A 278 -12.27 12.51 12.22
CA ALA A 278 -13.22 12.37 13.33
C ALA A 278 -12.99 13.42 14.42
N GLU A 279 -11.74 13.66 14.83
CA GLU A 279 -11.37 14.68 15.83
C GLU A 279 -11.79 16.09 15.40
N LYS A 280 -11.55 16.46 14.14
CA LYS A 280 -11.98 17.76 13.56
C LYS A 280 -13.51 17.93 13.59
N ASN A 281 -14.26 16.82 13.63
CA ASN A 281 -15.73 16.82 13.75
C ASN A 281 -16.23 16.49 15.17
N GLY A 282 -15.36 16.55 16.18
CA GLY A 282 -15.73 16.35 17.60
C GLY A 282 -16.02 14.89 17.98
N TYR A 283 -15.62 13.92 17.14
CA TYR A 283 -15.85 12.49 17.39
C TYR A 283 -14.54 11.75 17.79
N PRO A 284 -14.50 11.01 18.91
CA PRO A 284 -13.24 10.50 19.48
C PRO A 284 -12.66 9.24 18.80
N MET A 285 -13.27 8.65 17.80
CA MET A 285 -12.86 7.47 17.04
C MET A 285 -12.06 6.40 17.83
N ARG A 286 -12.60 5.92 18.94
CA ARG A 286 -11.91 5.12 19.97
C ARG A 286 -11.32 3.81 19.42
N VAL A 287 -12.09 3.09 18.59
CA VAL A 287 -11.66 1.80 18.03
C VAL A 287 -10.35 1.95 17.23
N LEU A 288 -10.28 2.93 16.34
CA LEU A 288 -9.10 3.12 15.49
C LEU A 288 -7.89 3.62 16.28
N LYS A 289 -8.09 4.38 17.35
CA LYS A 289 -6.98 4.77 18.25
C LYS A 289 -6.36 3.53 18.90
N ALA A 290 -7.18 2.59 19.38
CA ALA A 290 -6.70 1.32 19.93
C ALA A 290 -6.01 0.46 18.87
N VAL A 291 -6.53 0.41 17.64
CA VAL A 291 -5.94 -0.31 16.51
C VAL A 291 -4.52 0.20 16.21
N GLU A 292 -4.34 1.51 16.17
CA GLU A 292 -3.04 2.15 15.94
C GLU A 292 -2.06 1.87 17.09
N GLU A 293 -2.52 1.97 18.34
CA GLU A 293 -1.68 1.66 19.51
C GLU A 293 -1.18 0.21 19.49
N VAL A 294 -2.05 -0.75 19.20
CA VAL A 294 -1.68 -2.16 19.07
C VAL A 294 -0.66 -2.36 17.95
N ASN A 295 -0.88 -1.72 16.79
CA ASN A 295 0.02 -1.85 15.65
C ASN A 295 1.42 -1.31 15.93
N GLU A 296 1.52 -0.15 16.58
CA GLU A 296 2.82 0.45 16.91
C GLU A 296 3.61 -0.43 17.90
N LYS A 297 2.97 -1.01 18.90
CA LYS A 297 3.60 -1.99 19.80
C LYS A 297 4.05 -3.24 19.03
N GLN A 298 3.22 -3.71 18.11
CA GLN A 298 3.47 -4.95 17.38
C GLN A 298 4.72 -4.89 16.49
N LYS A 299 5.07 -3.71 15.96
CA LYS A 299 6.30 -3.53 15.16
C LYS A 299 7.59 -3.87 15.93
N SER A 300 7.54 -3.88 17.25
CA SER A 300 8.70 -4.20 18.12
C SER A 300 8.72 -5.63 18.64
N ILE A 301 7.69 -6.43 18.41
CA ILE A 301 7.51 -7.74 19.06
C ILE A 301 8.66 -8.73 18.81
N LEU A 302 9.23 -8.73 17.61
CA LEU A 302 10.36 -9.62 17.29
C LEU A 302 11.63 -9.20 18.02
N PHE A 303 11.86 -7.90 18.17
CA PHE A 303 12.97 -7.38 18.98
C PHE A 303 12.81 -7.79 20.45
N GLU A 304 11.63 -7.68 21.03
CA GLU A 304 11.36 -8.07 22.41
C GLU A 304 11.60 -9.58 22.63
N LYS A 305 11.16 -10.43 21.70
CA LYS A 305 11.42 -11.88 21.73
C LYS A 305 12.91 -12.19 21.64
N LEU A 306 13.62 -11.51 20.74
CA LEU A 306 15.07 -11.67 20.59
C LEU A 306 15.81 -11.23 21.87
N LEU A 307 15.46 -10.07 22.41
CA LEU A 307 16.04 -9.52 23.63
C LEU A 307 15.82 -10.48 24.82
N LYS A 308 14.62 -11.04 24.95
CA LYS A 308 14.31 -12.07 25.96
C LYS A 308 15.16 -13.31 25.78
N HIS A 309 15.35 -13.80 24.54
CA HIS A 309 16.18 -14.97 24.27
C HIS A 309 17.65 -14.77 24.71
N TYR A 310 18.18 -13.57 24.54
CA TYR A 310 19.56 -13.21 24.92
C TYR A 310 19.69 -12.54 26.29
N ASN A 311 18.67 -12.68 27.16
CA ASN A 311 18.67 -12.13 28.53
C ASN A 311 18.99 -10.62 28.59
N GLY A 312 18.56 -9.86 27.62
CA GLY A 312 18.72 -8.40 27.56
C GLY A 312 20.02 -7.92 26.89
N ASP A 313 20.91 -8.80 26.43
CA ASP A 313 22.20 -8.41 25.84
C ASP A 313 22.31 -8.81 24.35
N LEU A 314 22.29 -7.80 23.50
CA LEU A 314 22.48 -7.95 22.04
C LEU A 314 23.81 -7.33 21.56
N LYS A 315 24.63 -6.79 22.47
CA LYS A 315 25.89 -6.12 22.12
C LYS A 315 26.83 -7.08 21.38
N GLY A 316 27.29 -6.66 20.22
CA GLY A 316 28.21 -7.42 19.38
C GLY A 316 27.61 -8.65 18.70
N LYS A 317 26.29 -8.89 18.79
CA LYS A 317 25.62 -9.96 18.05
C LYS A 317 25.35 -9.54 16.61
N GLN A 318 25.43 -10.50 15.69
CA GLN A 318 25.07 -10.32 14.30
C GLN A 318 23.66 -10.90 14.05
N ILE A 319 22.75 -10.06 13.67
CA ILE A 319 21.35 -10.45 13.43
C ILE A 319 21.06 -10.42 11.93
N ALA A 320 20.64 -11.54 11.40
CA ALA A 320 20.10 -11.63 10.05
C ALA A 320 18.63 -11.20 10.02
N LEU A 321 18.24 -10.45 9.02
CA LEU A 321 16.86 -10.01 8.82
C LEU A 321 16.42 -10.38 7.40
N TRP A 322 15.42 -11.23 7.28
CA TRP A 322 14.79 -11.61 6.02
C TRP A 322 13.46 -10.87 5.83
N GLY A 323 13.41 -10.08 4.76
CA GLY A 323 12.26 -9.26 4.39
C GLY A 323 12.35 -7.83 4.93
N LEU A 324 12.34 -6.87 4.01
CA LEU A 324 12.43 -5.43 4.26
C LEU A 324 11.16 -4.71 3.88
N ALA A 325 10.52 -5.11 2.77
CA ALA A 325 9.23 -4.60 2.36
C ALA A 325 8.14 -4.95 3.39
N PHE A 326 7.10 -4.13 3.49
CA PHE A 326 6.01 -4.36 4.45
C PHE A 326 5.20 -5.64 4.17
N LYS A 327 5.26 -6.15 2.95
CA LYS A 327 4.68 -7.43 2.49
C LYS A 327 5.41 -7.94 1.23
N PRO A 328 5.19 -9.21 0.80
CA PRO A 328 5.74 -9.71 -0.45
C PRO A 328 5.21 -8.99 -1.70
N GLU A 329 5.92 -9.15 -2.83
CA GLU A 329 5.59 -8.66 -4.17
C GLU A 329 5.52 -7.11 -4.27
N THR A 330 6.30 -6.41 -3.44
CA THR A 330 6.49 -4.95 -3.51
C THR A 330 7.86 -4.56 -2.96
N ASP A 331 8.36 -3.39 -3.37
CA ASP A 331 9.54 -2.74 -2.79
C ASP A 331 9.19 -1.71 -1.69
N ASP A 332 7.90 -1.51 -1.39
CA ASP A 332 7.45 -0.47 -0.45
C ASP A 332 7.86 -0.78 1.00
N MET A 333 8.71 0.10 1.53
CA MET A 333 9.19 0.05 2.92
C MET A 333 8.58 1.14 3.82
N ARG A 334 7.60 1.90 3.34
CA ARG A 334 6.95 2.94 4.17
C ARG A 334 6.28 2.29 5.37
N GLU A 335 6.56 2.82 6.57
CA GLU A 335 6.03 2.27 7.83
C GLU A 335 6.28 0.76 8.04
N ALA A 336 7.26 0.17 7.33
CA ALA A 336 7.56 -1.25 7.42
C ALA A 336 8.13 -1.61 8.80
N PRO A 337 7.67 -2.70 9.43
CA PRO A 337 8.21 -3.19 10.70
C PRO A 337 9.73 -3.42 10.67
N ALA A 338 10.29 -3.78 9.52
CA ALA A 338 11.73 -3.97 9.34
C ALA A 338 12.55 -2.75 9.74
N LEU A 339 12.10 -1.53 9.41
CA LEU A 339 12.79 -0.30 9.76
C LEU A 339 12.85 -0.10 11.27
N VAL A 340 11.74 -0.33 11.98
CA VAL A 340 11.66 -0.24 13.44
C VAL A 340 12.59 -1.27 14.10
N LEU A 341 12.62 -2.49 13.58
CA LEU A 341 13.48 -3.56 14.08
C LEU A 341 14.96 -3.24 13.86
N ILE A 342 15.34 -2.76 12.68
CA ILE A 342 16.72 -2.36 12.37
C ILE A 342 17.20 -1.28 13.33
N ASP A 343 16.44 -0.21 13.52
CA ASP A 343 16.83 0.87 14.42
C ASP A 343 17.01 0.36 15.87
N LYS A 344 16.06 -0.42 16.41
CA LYS A 344 16.15 -1.00 17.75
C LYS A 344 17.35 -1.97 17.93
N LEU A 345 17.64 -2.77 16.90
CA LEU A 345 18.79 -3.70 16.95
C LEU A 345 20.12 -2.94 17.00
N ILE A 346 20.26 -1.89 16.17
CA ILE A 346 21.46 -1.05 16.15
C ILE A 346 21.61 -0.30 17.48
N GLU A 347 20.53 0.27 18.02
CA GLU A 347 20.52 0.94 19.33
C GLU A 347 20.93 -0.01 20.46
N ALA A 348 20.56 -1.28 20.37
CA ALA A 348 20.96 -2.33 21.32
C ALA A 348 22.41 -2.84 21.12
N GLY A 349 23.16 -2.28 20.16
CA GLY A 349 24.55 -2.62 19.87
C GLY A 349 24.76 -3.87 19.04
N ALA A 350 23.73 -4.36 18.35
CA ALA A 350 23.83 -5.44 17.38
C ALA A 350 24.25 -4.91 16.01
N SER A 351 24.90 -5.76 15.19
CA SER A 351 25.06 -5.55 13.76
C SER A 351 23.93 -6.28 13.02
N VAL A 352 23.44 -5.66 11.94
CA VAL A 352 22.31 -6.20 11.17
C VAL A 352 22.74 -6.47 9.73
N LYS A 353 22.50 -7.69 9.25
CA LYS A 353 22.68 -8.09 7.86
C LYS A 353 21.32 -8.43 7.26
N VAL A 354 20.97 -7.79 6.15
CA VAL A 354 19.61 -7.82 5.61
C VAL A 354 19.55 -8.44 4.23
N TYR A 355 18.42 -9.07 3.93
CA TYR A 355 18.09 -9.53 2.59
C TYR A 355 16.58 -9.42 2.31
N ASP A 356 16.27 -8.92 1.12
CA ASP A 356 14.92 -8.90 0.55
C ASP A 356 15.03 -9.08 -0.97
N PRO A 357 14.17 -9.87 -1.63
CA PRO A 357 14.26 -10.11 -3.06
C PRO A 357 14.15 -8.86 -3.93
N ILE A 358 13.43 -7.83 -3.46
CA ILE A 358 13.06 -6.66 -4.26
C ILE A 358 13.44 -5.34 -3.58
N ALA A 359 13.33 -5.23 -2.25
CA ALA A 359 13.41 -3.94 -1.54
C ALA A 359 14.85 -3.52 -1.13
N MET A 360 15.90 -4.20 -1.59
CA MET A 360 17.28 -3.89 -1.20
C MET A 360 17.71 -2.47 -1.58
N ASP A 361 17.42 -2.03 -2.81
CA ASP A 361 17.78 -0.69 -3.29
C ASP A 361 16.99 0.39 -2.56
N GLU A 362 15.70 0.15 -2.29
CA GLU A 362 14.86 1.08 -1.52
C GLU A 362 15.34 1.17 -0.07
N CYS A 363 15.75 0.07 0.54
CA CYS A 363 16.36 0.06 1.86
C CYS A 363 17.63 0.92 1.88
N LYS A 364 18.54 0.70 0.92
CA LYS A 364 19.78 1.46 0.81
C LYS A 364 19.52 2.95 0.60
N ARG A 365 18.52 3.31 -0.19
CA ARG A 365 18.09 4.69 -0.39
C ARG A 365 17.61 5.34 0.92
N ARG A 366 16.92 4.59 1.80
CA ARG A 366 16.34 5.11 3.05
C ARG A 366 17.32 5.22 4.20
N ILE A 367 18.10 4.17 4.43
CA ILE A 367 18.94 4.06 5.62
C ILE A 367 20.43 4.03 5.32
N GLY A 368 20.84 4.07 4.04
CA GLY A 368 22.26 4.07 3.64
C GLY A 368 22.99 2.81 4.11
N ASP A 369 24.20 2.99 4.62
CA ASP A 369 25.09 1.90 5.03
C ASP A 369 24.98 1.56 6.52
N LYS A 370 23.81 1.81 7.16
CA LYS A 370 23.58 1.43 8.56
C LYS A 370 23.56 -0.09 8.78
N VAL A 371 23.32 -0.87 7.74
CA VAL A 371 23.24 -2.32 7.73
C VAL A 371 24.14 -2.91 6.65
N VAL A 372 24.43 -4.21 6.74
CA VAL A 372 25.12 -4.96 5.69
C VAL A 372 24.08 -5.56 4.75
N TYR A 373 24.25 -5.34 3.46
CA TYR A 373 23.35 -5.85 2.41
C TYR A 373 23.88 -7.16 1.90
N ALA A 374 23.11 -8.24 2.07
CA ALA A 374 23.45 -9.58 1.60
C ALA A 374 23.14 -9.75 0.12
N THR A 375 23.85 -10.67 -0.53
CA THR A 375 23.62 -11.03 -1.94
C THR A 375 22.47 -12.00 -2.13
N ASP A 376 22.20 -12.83 -1.11
CA ASP A 376 21.08 -13.77 -1.08
C ASP A 376 20.67 -14.09 0.38
N MET A 377 19.61 -14.89 0.54
CA MET A 377 19.08 -15.25 1.85
C MET A 377 20.09 -16.01 2.73
N TYR A 378 20.96 -16.83 2.15
CA TYR A 378 21.95 -17.61 2.92
C TYR A 378 23.20 -16.79 3.25
N ASP A 379 23.61 -15.87 2.37
CA ASP A 379 24.63 -14.89 2.71
C ASP A 379 24.17 -14.01 3.91
N ALA A 380 22.89 -13.66 3.99
CA ALA A 380 22.36 -12.89 5.11
C ALA A 380 22.57 -13.57 6.46
N VAL A 381 22.47 -14.90 6.54
CA VAL A 381 22.59 -15.68 7.78
C VAL A 381 24.01 -16.18 8.07
N LEU A 382 24.99 -15.91 7.21
CA LEU A 382 26.38 -16.33 7.44
C LEU A 382 26.92 -15.64 8.71
N ASP A 383 27.41 -16.47 9.64
CA ASP A 383 27.89 -16.07 10.97
C ASP A 383 26.88 -15.32 11.84
N ALA A 384 25.59 -15.42 11.52
CA ALA A 384 24.53 -14.78 12.31
C ALA A 384 24.30 -15.50 13.65
N ASP A 385 24.01 -14.72 14.68
CA ASP A 385 23.59 -15.21 16.00
C ASP A 385 22.09 -15.54 16.02
N ALA A 386 21.27 -14.83 15.23
CA ALA A 386 19.84 -15.10 15.06
C ALA A 386 19.33 -14.62 13.69
N LEU A 387 18.21 -15.19 13.27
CA LEU A 387 17.43 -14.79 12.09
C LEU A 387 16.07 -14.25 12.52
N LEU A 388 15.73 -13.04 12.09
CA LEU A 388 14.39 -12.48 12.15
C LEU A 388 13.72 -12.58 10.76
N LEU A 389 12.59 -13.26 10.69
CA LEU A 389 11.75 -13.29 9.49
C LEU A 389 10.65 -12.22 9.62
N VAL A 390 10.70 -11.20 8.77
CA VAL A 390 9.83 -10.02 8.86
C VAL A 390 8.79 -9.98 7.74
N THR A 391 9.16 -10.46 6.54
CA THR A 391 8.26 -10.51 5.37
C THR A 391 8.24 -11.92 4.80
N GLU A 392 7.04 -12.42 4.52
CA GLU A 392 6.80 -13.82 4.14
C GLU A 392 6.98 -14.08 2.64
N TRP A 393 8.11 -13.70 2.05
CA TRP A 393 8.43 -14.00 0.66
C TRP A 393 8.38 -15.51 0.38
N LYS A 394 8.03 -15.89 -0.84
CA LYS A 394 7.90 -17.30 -1.25
C LYS A 394 9.19 -18.09 -1.05
N GLU A 395 10.35 -17.49 -1.34
CA GLU A 395 11.64 -18.14 -1.17
C GLU A 395 12.03 -18.43 0.28
N PHE A 396 11.47 -17.69 1.24
CA PHE A 396 11.73 -17.92 2.67
C PHE A 396 10.91 -19.05 3.27
N ARG A 397 9.91 -19.60 2.53
CA ARG A 397 8.98 -20.60 3.07
C ARG A 397 9.59 -21.99 3.27
N MET A 398 10.59 -22.35 2.48
CA MET A 398 11.24 -23.66 2.55
C MET A 398 12.78 -23.51 2.52
N PRO A 399 13.39 -22.87 3.53
CA PRO A 399 14.84 -22.74 3.57
C PRO A 399 15.48 -24.08 3.87
N SER A 400 16.70 -24.28 3.37
CA SER A 400 17.49 -25.44 3.73
C SER A 400 17.98 -25.34 5.17
N CYS A 401 17.33 -26.05 6.09
CA CYS A 401 17.78 -26.11 7.49
C CYS A 401 19.22 -26.63 7.65
N GLY A 402 19.66 -27.50 6.73
CA GLY A 402 21.05 -27.98 6.68
C GLY A 402 22.04 -26.85 6.36
N VAL A 403 21.66 -25.89 5.51
CA VAL A 403 22.48 -24.71 5.24
C VAL A 403 22.47 -23.77 6.44
N LEU A 404 21.31 -23.50 7.04
CA LEU A 404 21.22 -22.66 8.24
C LEU A 404 22.13 -23.17 9.38
N LYS A 405 22.13 -24.48 9.61
CA LYS A 405 23.00 -25.13 10.62
C LYS A 405 24.48 -24.99 10.32
N LYS A 406 24.88 -24.89 9.07
CA LYS A 406 26.28 -24.76 8.66
C LYS A 406 26.77 -23.31 8.63
N THR A 407 25.87 -22.37 8.38
CA THR A 407 26.21 -20.96 8.14
C THR A 407 26.03 -20.09 9.39
N MET A 408 25.03 -20.39 10.24
CA MET A 408 24.80 -19.63 11.46
C MET A 408 25.68 -20.14 12.61
N LYS A 409 26.07 -19.26 13.52
CA LYS A 409 26.77 -19.63 14.77
C LYS A 409 25.88 -20.51 15.65
N LYS A 410 24.61 -20.15 15.77
CA LYS A 410 23.56 -20.90 16.44
C LYS A 410 22.25 -20.63 15.70
N VAL A 411 21.49 -21.68 15.41
CA VAL A 411 20.24 -21.51 14.67
C VAL A 411 19.14 -21.08 15.61
N VAL A 412 18.94 -19.76 15.70
CA VAL A 412 17.84 -19.11 16.41
C VAL A 412 16.99 -18.40 15.36
N VAL A 413 15.74 -18.80 15.20
CA VAL A 413 14.79 -18.23 14.24
C VAL A 413 13.63 -17.61 14.99
N ILE A 414 13.38 -16.33 14.76
CA ILE A 414 12.21 -15.60 15.27
C ILE A 414 11.34 -15.23 14.07
N ASP A 415 10.23 -15.95 13.94
CA ASP A 415 9.33 -15.88 12.80
C ASP A 415 8.18 -14.91 13.06
N GLY A 416 8.23 -13.75 12.41
CA GLY A 416 7.21 -12.71 12.50
C GLY A 416 5.97 -12.95 11.64
N ARG A 417 5.91 -14.06 10.90
CA ARG A 417 4.82 -14.34 9.95
C ARG A 417 4.20 -15.72 10.14
N ASN A 418 4.70 -16.49 11.10
CA ASN A 418 4.20 -17.84 11.41
C ASN A 418 4.17 -18.77 10.18
N ILE A 419 5.22 -18.69 9.33
CA ILE A 419 5.27 -19.48 8.09
C ILE A 419 5.88 -20.87 8.27
N TYR A 420 6.54 -21.13 9.42
CA TYR A 420 7.14 -22.44 9.72
C TYR A 420 6.32 -23.23 10.73
N GLU A 421 6.42 -24.55 10.65
CA GLU A 421 5.84 -25.44 11.65
C GLU A 421 6.81 -25.66 12.82
N LYS A 422 6.32 -25.38 14.04
CA LYS A 422 7.13 -25.41 15.25
C LYS A 422 7.70 -26.81 15.55
N SER A 423 6.89 -27.85 15.33
CA SER A 423 7.30 -29.24 15.54
C SER A 423 8.47 -29.65 14.64
N GLU A 424 8.40 -29.30 13.35
CA GLU A 424 9.47 -29.62 12.39
C GLU A 424 10.80 -28.97 12.75
N LEU A 425 10.78 -27.70 13.18
CA LEU A 425 11.99 -27.01 13.58
C LEU A 425 12.56 -27.51 14.92
N GLN A 426 11.70 -27.94 15.84
CA GLN A 426 12.11 -28.55 17.10
C GLN A 426 12.79 -29.92 16.88
N GLU A 427 12.27 -30.76 16.00
CA GLU A 427 12.91 -32.02 15.60
C GLU A 427 14.32 -31.81 15.02
N LEU A 428 14.52 -30.66 14.37
CA LEU A 428 15.81 -30.24 13.83
C LEU A 428 16.69 -29.51 14.87
N GLU A 429 16.33 -29.47 16.15
CA GLU A 429 17.08 -28.78 17.21
C GLU A 429 17.30 -27.28 16.93
N ILE A 430 16.39 -26.64 16.18
CA ILE A 430 16.38 -25.23 15.89
C ILE A 430 15.62 -24.50 17.00
N VAL A 431 16.24 -23.47 17.59
CA VAL A 431 15.53 -22.59 18.53
C VAL A 431 14.55 -21.74 17.71
N TYR A 432 13.27 -21.95 17.95
CA TYR A 432 12.22 -21.27 17.19
C TYR A 432 11.25 -20.55 18.12
N ALA A 433 11.01 -19.28 17.81
CA ALA A 433 9.96 -18.47 18.40
C ALA A 433 9.13 -17.82 17.29
N CYS A 434 7.85 -17.66 17.52
CA CYS A 434 6.92 -17.07 16.57
C CYS A 434 5.88 -16.23 17.32
N ILE A 435 4.81 -15.81 16.67
CA ILE A 435 3.78 -14.94 17.25
C ILE A 435 2.55 -15.77 17.63
N GLY A 436 2.16 -15.73 18.91
CA GLY A 436 0.90 -16.30 19.40
C GLY A 436 0.89 -17.82 19.62
N ARG A 437 2.08 -18.48 19.76
CA ARG A 437 2.15 -19.92 20.05
C ARG A 437 3.50 -20.39 20.61
#